data_3957e62815a842772713c3b9acca47e5
#
_entry.id   3957e62815a842772713c3b9acca47e5
#
_cell.length_a   1.000
_cell.length_b   1.000
_cell.length_c   1.000
_cell.angle_alpha   90.00
_cell.angle_beta   90.00
_cell.angle_gamma   90.00
#
_symmetry.space_group_name_H-M   'P 1'
#
loop_
_entity.id
_entity.type
_entity.pdbx_description
1 polymer ?
#
loop_
_entity_poly.entity_id
_entity_poly.type
_entity_poly.pdbx_seq_one_letter_code
_entity_poly.pdbx_strand_id
1 'polypeptide(L)'
;QMGGITASSGDFTSSLLQIRSCRPSARRYKGSFALSPLMIGGSLEGYITRDKLTFQVAGRSSLLRPEFLLLRLLVGKDNISGDFNPQAQDLYGKLRWEISAEHSLEALLFGSHDYFSYLPEEEPNTERNKISLGWINKALKASWLYTPSKHLTLETSVYYTDCGTRQAQVSDGDWGVHKGLMMGSEKKELALRSHLTTSIRDIDLGMGIDLRQQRFRPMVQTLSIEGNKARDWRPAFTTTIASVFAEGVYRRPHYAVQGGIRYDLFRSHERHISHNIDLRLKGSLPLTRELGIEATYDRLSQYQHTLEGLPIGWSLDLIVPASQRFRPEHADQWYLGGFWSTPDLSVSLGGYYRHLTNLTAYRSWLNQFSLHNVSWEEDIITGRGNSYGLELWIEKRQGRLTGSLSYTLSRTTRTFSELNGGQSYPFSFDRTHILNVQSRYETIHTARREQHLTLAGYLTSGNTMTIPIASYQAEELPFWNTQKGGILVPPEQEHHATTRTEMSTMNAYRLPPYIRLDLGYSFLWRREKVTHELGISIYNVLNRRNPYLIFHENGRWRQLSLLSIVPSVRWEIRF
;
A
#
# COMPACT_ATOMS: atom_id res chain seq x y z
N GLN A 1 -0.30 16.53 0.17
CA GLN A 1 0.74 17.54 -0.03
C GLN A 1 2.07 16.85 -0.27
N MET A 2 2.75 17.21 -1.34
CA MET A 2 4.09 16.73 -1.65
C MET A 2 5.12 17.61 -0.93
N GLY A 3 6.08 16.99 -0.20
CA GLY A 3 7.16 17.71 0.48
C GLY A 3 6.85 18.20 1.90
N GLY A 4 7.87 18.75 2.56
CA GLY A 4 7.80 19.21 3.95
C GLY A 4 7.78 18.08 4.98
N ILE A 5 8.45 16.98 4.68
CA ILE A 5 8.56 15.81 5.55
C ILE A 5 9.62 16.08 6.63
N THR A 6 9.41 15.57 7.85
CA THR A 6 10.37 15.74 8.96
C THR A 6 11.59 14.83 8.79
N ALA A 7 12.77 15.29 9.22
CA ALA A 7 14.00 14.50 9.17
C ALA A 7 13.96 13.29 10.11
N SER A 8 13.04 13.28 11.07
CA SER A 8 12.77 12.14 11.93
C SER A 8 12.23 10.91 11.18
N SER A 9 11.76 11.07 9.94
CA SER A 9 11.25 9.98 9.11
C SER A 9 12.20 9.72 7.93
N GLY A 10 12.53 8.47 7.66
CA GLY A 10 13.43 8.04 6.57
C GLY A 10 13.09 6.64 6.07
N ASP A 11 13.85 6.15 5.07
CA ASP A 11 13.69 4.87 4.40
C ASP A 11 12.44 4.82 3.50
N PHE A 12 12.24 5.88 2.71
CA PHE A 12 11.21 5.95 1.67
C PHE A 12 11.56 7.05 0.67
N THR A 13 11.13 6.89 -0.57
CA THR A 13 11.32 7.84 -1.67
C THR A 13 10.02 8.45 -2.17
N SER A 14 8.89 8.14 -1.53
CA SER A 14 7.56 8.58 -1.95
C SER A 14 6.84 9.39 -0.85
N SER A 15 5.62 9.06 -0.53
CA SER A 15 4.81 9.71 0.50
C SER A 15 4.89 8.95 1.83
N LEU A 16 4.65 9.67 2.93
CA LEU A 16 4.57 9.13 4.27
C LEU A 16 3.14 9.22 4.80
N LEU A 17 2.56 8.09 5.22
CA LEU A 17 1.30 8.04 5.95
C LEU A 17 1.59 7.74 7.43
N GLN A 18 1.30 8.70 8.31
CA GLN A 18 1.39 8.52 9.76
C GLN A 18 0.00 8.33 10.37
N ILE A 19 -0.22 7.18 10.99
CA ILE A 19 -1.45 6.89 11.73
C ILE A 19 -1.12 6.92 13.22
N ARG A 20 -1.82 7.79 13.96
CA ARG A 20 -1.69 7.89 15.42
C ARG A 20 -3.02 7.54 16.06
N SER A 21 -3.01 6.59 16.96
CA SER A 21 -4.20 6.28 17.78
C SER A 21 -4.41 7.36 18.85
N CYS A 22 -5.67 7.64 19.16
CA CYS A 22 -6.03 8.55 20.24
C CYS A 22 -5.56 8.02 21.61
N ARG A 23 -5.48 8.90 22.60
CA ARG A 23 -5.33 8.48 24.00
C ARG A 23 -6.61 7.80 24.44
N PRO A 24 -6.54 6.62 25.08
CA PRO A 24 -7.72 5.98 25.64
C PRO A 24 -8.34 6.85 26.75
N SER A 25 -9.64 6.70 26.96
CA SER A 25 -10.36 7.45 27.98
C SER A 25 -9.90 7.05 29.40
N ALA A 26 -9.48 8.05 30.20
CA ALA A 26 -8.98 7.81 31.56
C ALA A 26 -10.10 7.77 32.63
N ARG A 27 -11.32 8.19 32.30
CA ARG A 27 -12.42 8.38 33.27
C ARG A 27 -13.73 7.73 32.89
N ARG A 28 -13.88 7.28 31.66
CA ARG A 28 -15.10 6.66 31.13
C ARG A 28 -14.77 5.46 30.29
N TYR A 29 -15.65 4.48 30.30
CA TYR A 29 -15.66 3.46 29.28
C TYR A 29 -16.41 3.99 28.05
N LYS A 30 -15.84 3.76 26.89
CA LYS A 30 -16.47 4.05 25.62
C LYS A 30 -16.32 2.84 24.73
N GLY A 31 -17.31 2.55 23.97
CA GLY A 31 -17.26 1.44 23.04
C GLY A 31 -18.06 1.72 21.78
N SER A 32 -17.77 0.94 20.76
CA SER A 32 -18.54 0.91 19.54
C SER A 32 -18.72 -0.53 19.07
N PHE A 33 -19.83 -0.79 18.43
CA PHE A 33 -20.11 -2.01 17.71
C PHE A 33 -20.69 -1.65 16.36
N ALA A 34 -20.17 -2.22 15.29
CA ALA A 34 -20.60 -1.97 13.94
C ALA A 34 -20.89 -3.29 13.21
N LEU A 35 -22.00 -3.34 12.52
CA LEU A 35 -22.44 -4.46 11.70
C LEU A 35 -22.82 -3.96 10.31
N SER A 36 -22.30 -4.63 9.31
CA SER A 36 -22.69 -4.48 7.90
C SER A 36 -22.67 -5.85 7.24
N PRO A 37 -23.26 -6.03 6.08
CA PRO A 37 -23.13 -7.27 5.33
C PRO A 37 -21.68 -7.71 5.14
N LEU A 38 -20.79 -6.80 4.84
CA LEU A 38 -19.40 -7.11 4.54
C LEU A 38 -18.53 -7.34 5.77
N MET A 39 -18.92 -6.78 6.96
CA MET A 39 -17.99 -6.69 8.10
C MET A 39 -18.72 -6.55 9.43
N ILE A 40 -18.20 -7.21 10.44
CA ILE A 40 -18.51 -7.00 11.85
C ILE A 40 -17.29 -6.47 12.57
N GLY A 41 -17.47 -5.52 13.47
CA GLY A 41 -16.37 -4.97 14.26
C GLY A 41 -16.81 -4.27 15.52
N GLY A 42 -15.86 -4.02 16.41
CA GLY A 42 -16.11 -3.30 17.63
C GLY A 42 -14.84 -2.75 18.26
N SER A 43 -15.03 -1.80 19.15
CA SER A 43 -13.96 -1.23 19.95
C SER A 43 -14.43 -0.99 21.39
N LEU A 44 -13.49 -1.07 22.31
CA LEU A 44 -13.69 -0.74 23.71
C LEU A 44 -12.46 -0.01 24.22
N GLU A 45 -12.67 1.13 24.88
CA GLU A 45 -11.62 1.87 25.57
C GLU A 45 -12.06 2.27 26.98
N GLY A 46 -11.11 2.41 27.87
CA GLY A 46 -11.39 2.80 29.24
C GLY A 46 -10.16 2.75 30.13
N TYR A 47 -10.39 2.66 31.43
CA TYR A 47 -9.34 2.58 32.41
C TYR A 47 -9.35 1.22 33.14
N ILE A 48 -8.16 0.72 33.46
CA ILE A 48 -7.95 -0.37 34.43
C ILE A 48 -7.80 0.24 35.80
N THR A 49 -6.97 1.29 35.88
CA THR A 49 -6.85 2.14 37.08
C THR A 49 -7.11 3.58 36.63
N ARG A 50 -8.12 4.20 37.24
CA ARG A 50 -8.56 5.56 36.93
C ARG A 50 -7.39 6.54 36.93
N ASP A 51 -7.32 7.36 35.85
CA ASP A 51 -6.30 8.39 35.61
C ASP A 51 -4.85 7.85 35.55
N LYS A 52 -4.61 6.52 35.68
CA LYS A 52 -3.26 5.92 35.69
C LYS A 52 -3.06 4.91 34.56
N LEU A 53 -3.88 3.87 34.49
CA LEU A 53 -3.72 2.79 33.52
C LEU A 53 -4.97 2.69 32.65
N THR A 54 -4.79 2.92 31.37
CA THR A 54 -5.87 2.94 30.38
C THR A 54 -5.62 1.92 29.26
N PHE A 55 -6.68 1.47 28.64
CA PHE A 55 -6.62 0.51 27.55
C PHE A 55 -7.54 0.90 26.39
N GLN A 56 -7.21 0.42 25.21
CA GLN A 56 -8.04 0.44 24.02
C GLN A 56 -7.88 -0.89 23.27
N VAL A 57 -8.98 -1.51 22.91
CA VAL A 57 -9.02 -2.73 22.08
C VAL A 57 -10.01 -2.50 20.96
N ALA A 58 -9.65 -2.88 19.76
CA ALA A 58 -10.54 -2.86 18.59
C ALA A 58 -10.27 -4.07 17.71
N GLY A 59 -11.29 -4.59 17.09
CA GLY A 59 -11.16 -5.68 16.16
C GLY A 59 -12.30 -5.70 15.16
N ARG A 60 -12.03 -6.25 13.99
CA ARG A 60 -13.04 -6.45 12.95
C ARG A 60 -12.75 -7.73 12.17
N SER A 61 -13.82 -8.29 11.63
CA SER A 61 -13.76 -9.48 10.78
C SER A 61 -14.73 -9.33 9.61
N SER A 62 -14.33 -9.77 8.43
CA SER A 62 -15.22 -9.80 7.28
C SER A 62 -16.29 -10.87 7.45
N LEU A 63 -17.48 -10.59 6.91
CA LEU A 63 -18.60 -11.52 6.76
C LEU A 63 -18.73 -12.04 5.32
N LEU A 64 -17.77 -11.74 4.46
CA LEU A 64 -17.80 -12.07 3.02
C LEU A 64 -17.98 -13.57 2.75
N ARG A 65 -17.34 -14.43 3.56
CA ARG A 65 -17.50 -15.88 3.42
C ARG A 65 -18.90 -16.36 3.77
N PRO A 66 -19.50 -16.02 4.92
CA PRO A 66 -20.90 -16.32 5.23
C PRO A 66 -21.88 -15.78 4.18
N GLU A 67 -21.67 -14.58 3.69
CA GLU A 67 -22.51 -13.99 2.65
C GLU A 67 -22.42 -14.72 1.32
N PHE A 68 -21.22 -15.08 0.89
CA PHE A 68 -21.02 -15.88 -0.30
C PHE A 68 -21.75 -17.22 -0.19
N LEU A 69 -21.66 -17.90 0.95
CA LEU A 69 -22.37 -19.16 1.19
C LEU A 69 -23.89 -18.98 1.19
N LEU A 70 -24.38 -17.88 1.78
CA LEU A 70 -25.80 -17.55 1.76
C LEU A 70 -26.28 -17.25 0.34
N LEU A 71 -25.53 -16.46 -0.41
CA LEU A 71 -25.83 -16.13 -1.81
C LEU A 71 -25.88 -17.41 -2.67
N ARG A 72 -24.91 -18.30 -2.52
CA ARG A 72 -24.85 -19.58 -3.21
C ARG A 72 -26.03 -20.48 -2.87
N LEU A 73 -26.52 -20.43 -1.62
CA LEU A 73 -27.72 -21.14 -1.18
C LEU A 73 -28.99 -20.60 -1.83
N LEU A 74 -29.12 -19.26 -1.91
CA LEU A 74 -30.32 -18.58 -2.42
C LEU A 74 -30.43 -18.61 -3.95
N VAL A 75 -29.32 -18.46 -4.64
CA VAL A 75 -29.26 -18.37 -6.12
C VAL A 75 -29.11 -19.76 -6.76
N GLY A 76 -28.67 -20.74 -5.99
CA GLY A 76 -28.40 -22.13 -6.45
C GLY A 76 -26.92 -22.31 -6.81
N LYS A 77 -26.41 -23.51 -6.55
CA LYS A 77 -25.02 -23.88 -6.81
C LYS A 77 -24.64 -23.79 -8.28
N ASP A 78 -25.56 -24.10 -9.17
CA ASP A 78 -25.34 -24.13 -10.62
C ASP A 78 -25.16 -22.73 -11.24
N ASN A 79 -25.59 -21.68 -10.54
CA ASN A 79 -25.45 -20.29 -11.00
C ASN A 79 -24.22 -19.58 -10.47
N ILE A 80 -23.53 -20.16 -9.48
CA ILE A 80 -22.31 -19.62 -8.88
C ILE A 80 -21.26 -20.71 -8.87
N SER A 81 -20.42 -20.73 -9.89
CA SER A 81 -19.39 -21.75 -10.05
C SER A 81 -18.21 -21.52 -9.10
N GLY A 82 -17.68 -22.63 -8.58
CA GLY A 82 -16.51 -22.66 -7.73
C GLY A 82 -16.76 -22.26 -6.26
N ASP A 83 -15.73 -22.35 -5.46
CA ASP A 83 -15.73 -21.99 -4.05
C ASP A 83 -14.83 -20.79 -3.79
N PHE A 84 -15.42 -19.69 -3.38
CA PHE A 84 -14.76 -18.42 -3.11
C PHE A 84 -14.71 -18.17 -1.60
N ASN A 85 -13.52 -17.96 -1.04
CA ASN A 85 -13.33 -17.78 0.38
C ASN A 85 -12.48 -16.53 0.68
N PRO A 86 -13.07 -15.33 0.67
CA PRO A 86 -12.43 -14.11 1.10
C PRO A 86 -12.56 -13.93 2.61
N GLN A 87 -11.46 -13.53 3.26
CA GLN A 87 -11.41 -13.22 4.69
C GLN A 87 -10.55 -11.98 4.90
N ALA A 88 -10.99 -11.08 5.76
CA ALA A 88 -10.22 -9.94 6.21
C ALA A 88 -10.47 -9.76 7.72
N GLN A 89 -9.41 -9.77 8.50
CA GLN A 89 -9.47 -9.67 9.97
C GLN A 89 -8.38 -8.77 10.47
N ASP A 90 -8.68 -7.95 11.45
CA ASP A 90 -7.66 -7.19 12.18
C ASP A 90 -7.99 -7.06 13.66
N LEU A 91 -6.94 -6.95 14.45
CA LEU A 91 -6.97 -6.74 15.88
C LEU A 91 -5.99 -5.63 16.25
N TYR A 92 -6.42 -4.72 17.07
CA TYR A 92 -5.64 -3.63 17.62
C TYR A 92 -5.79 -3.63 19.14
N GLY A 93 -4.68 -3.45 19.85
CA GLY A 93 -4.66 -3.29 21.31
C GLY A 93 -3.64 -2.23 21.72
N LYS A 94 -4.00 -1.46 22.75
CA LYS A 94 -3.16 -0.42 23.33
C LYS A 94 -3.34 -0.38 24.83
N LEU A 95 -2.22 -0.31 25.54
CA LEU A 95 -2.15 -0.02 26.97
C LEU A 95 -1.34 1.25 27.17
N ARG A 96 -1.80 2.13 28.05
CA ARG A 96 -1.07 3.34 28.41
C ARG A 96 -1.07 3.50 29.92
N TRP A 97 0.13 3.62 30.47
CA TRP A 97 0.38 3.77 31.91
C TRP A 97 1.03 5.13 32.18
N GLU A 98 0.33 6.01 32.87
CA GLU A 98 0.83 7.27 33.40
C GLU A 98 1.50 6.98 34.76
N ILE A 99 2.82 6.81 34.76
CA ILE A 99 3.62 6.47 35.95
C ILE A 99 3.66 7.70 36.87
N SER A 100 3.91 8.86 36.27
CA SER A 100 3.92 10.18 36.94
C SER A 100 3.43 11.25 35.98
N ALA A 101 3.43 12.51 36.42
CA ALA A 101 3.13 13.65 35.54
C ALA A 101 4.11 13.78 34.35
N GLU A 102 5.34 13.31 34.52
CA GLU A 102 6.42 13.42 33.55
C GLU A 102 6.66 12.14 32.75
N HIS A 103 6.29 10.98 33.27
CA HIS A 103 6.61 9.68 32.68
C HIS A 103 5.35 8.91 32.32
N SER A 104 5.25 8.51 31.07
CA SER A 104 4.24 7.56 30.61
C SER A 104 4.84 6.44 29.76
N LEU A 105 4.30 5.23 29.89
CA LEU A 105 4.59 4.07 29.08
C LEU A 105 3.38 3.74 28.21
N GLU A 106 3.64 3.35 26.99
CA GLU A 106 2.62 2.89 26.05
C GLU A 106 3.07 1.58 25.38
N ALA A 107 2.19 0.59 25.39
CA ALA A 107 2.36 -0.64 24.62
C ALA A 107 1.24 -0.74 23.59
N LEU A 108 1.60 -1.09 22.36
CA LEU A 108 0.68 -1.23 21.23
C LEU A 108 0.92 -2.57 20.55
N LEU A 109 -0.16 -3.25 20.20
CA LEU A 109 -0.16 -4.42 19.33
C LEU A 109 -1.14 -4.19 18.18
N PHE A 110 -0.75 -4.68 17.00
CA PHE A 110 -1.59 -4.72 15.82
C PHE A 110 -1.35 -6.03 15.08
N GLY A 111 -2.42 -6.62 14.56
CA GLY A 111 -2.34 -7.78 13.68
C GLY A 111 -3.42 -7.70 12.63
N SER A 112 -3.10 -8.00 11.38
CA SER A 112 -4.07 -8.20 10.31
C SER A 112 -3.77 -9.47 9.53
N HIS A 113 -4.83 -10.10 9.07
CA HIS A 113 -4.78 -11.26 8.17
C HIS A 113 -5.85 -11.10 7.11
N ASP A 114 -5.41 -10.89 5.88
CA ASP A 114 -6.24 -10.87 4.70
C ASP A 114 -5.95 -12.13 3.89
N TYR A 115 -7.00 -12.85 3.53
CA TYR A 115 -6.89 -14.11 2.81
C TYR A 115 -7.97 -14.21 1.76
N PHE A 116 -7.59 -14.76 0.62
CA PHE A 116 -8.48 -15.04 -0.48
C PHE A 116 -8.15 -16.43 -1.03
N SER A 117 -9.14 -17.25 -1.29
CA SER A 117 -8.94 -18.44 -2.11
C SER A 117 -10.11 -18.67 -3.05
N TYR A 118 -9.78 -19.22 -4.20
CA TYR A 118 -10.73 -19.64 -5.21
C TYR A 118 -10.41 -21.08 -5.62
N LEU A 119 -11.43 -21.92 -5.62
CA LEU A 119 -11.39 -23.29 -6.09
C LEU A 119 -12.47 -23.44 -7.17
N PRO A 120 -12.11 -23.66 -8.45
CA PRO A 120 -13.08 -23.86 -9.52
C PRO A 120 -13.92 -25.12 -9.28
N GLU A 121 -15.07 -25.21 -9.92
CA GLU A 121 -15.86 -26.44 -9.92
C GLU A 121 -15.11 -27.58 -10.60
N GLU A 122 -15.47 -28.77 -10.23
CA GLU A 122 -14.94 -30.00 -10.79
C GLU A 122 -15.55 -30.21 -12.18
N GLU A 123 -14.74 -30.08 -13.22
CA GLU A 123 -15.13 -30.47 -14.56
C GLU A 123 -14.49 -31.83 -14.88
N PRO A 124 -15.21 -32.75 -15.57
CA PRO A 124 -14.65 -34.05 -15.95
C PRO A 124 -13.37 -33.86 -16.77
N ASN A 125 -12.30 -34.56 -16.41
CA ASN A 125 -11.00 -34.58 -17.07
C ASN A 125 -10.23 -33.24 -17.04
N THR A 126 -10.51 -32.36 -16.08
CA THR A 126 -9.72 -31.11 -15.90
C THR A 126 -8.99 -31.11 -14.55
N GLU A 127 -7.74 -30.64 -14.56
CA GLU A 127 -6.99 -30.43 -13.33
C GLU A 127 -7.68 -29.33 -12.48
N ARG A 128 -7.97 -29.64 -11.23
CA ARG A 128 -8.60 -28.73 -10.31
C ARG A 128 -7.56 -27.85 -9.61
N ASN A 129 -7.47 -26.60 -10.02
CA ASN A 129 -6.46 -25.67 -9.55
C ASN A 129 -7.01 -24.71 -8.48
N LYS A 130 -6.67 -24.96 -7.21
CA LYS A 130 -6.95 -24.01 -6.13
C LYS A 130 -5.90 -22.91 -6.10
N ILE A 131 -6.34 -21.66 -6.20
CA ILE A 131 -5.49 -20.49 -6.04
C ILE A 131 -5.80 -19.84 -4.70
N SER A 132 -4.77 -19.46 -3.95
CA SER A 132 -4.93 -18.68 -2.73
C SER A 132 -3.89 -17.56 -2.64
N LEU A 133 -4.29 -16.46 -2.02
CA LEU A 133 -3.49 -15.28 -1.80
C LEU A 133 -3.74 -14.78 -0.38
N GLY A 134 -2.68 -14.42 0.34
CA GLY A 134 -2.79 -13.98 1.72
C GLY A 134 -1.76 -12.91 2.06
N TRP A 135 -2.16 -12.00 2.95
CA TRP A 135 -1.33 -10.97 3.56
C TRP A 135 -1.42 -11.08 5.07
N ILE A 136 -0.28 -11.03 5.74
CA ILE A 136 -0.19 -11.03 7.19
C ILE A 136 0.65 -9.83 7.59
N ASN A 137 0.10 -9.00 8.50
CA ASN A 137 0.85 -7.90 9.10
C ASN A 137 0.74 -7.99 10.61
N LYS A 138 1.87 -7.82 11.30
CA LYS A 138 1.95 -7.77 12.76
C LYS A 138 2.83 -6.61 13.16
N ALA A 139 2.46 -5.91 14.20
CA ALA A 139 3.26 -4.86 14.80
C ALA A 139 3.13 -4.89 16.32
N LEU A 140 4.26 -4.78 17.00
CA LEU A 140 4.36 -4.59 18.45
C LEU A 140 5.21 -3.35 18.68
N LYS A 141 4.77 -2.44 19.56
CA LYS A 141 5.52 -1.24 19.94
C LYS A 141 5.43 -1.04 21.43
N ALA A 142 6.55 -0.76 22.07
CA ALA A 142 6.63 -0.21 23.41
C ALA A 142 7.29 1.18 23.34
N SER A 143 6.70 2.16 23.99
CA SER A 143 7.19 3.54 23.99
C SER A 143 7.25 4.07 25.42
N TRP A 144 8.30 4.78 25.72
CA TRP A 144 8.47 5.58 26.92
C TRP A 144 8.48 7.05 26.53
N LEU A 145 7.59 7.81 27.11
CA LEU A 145 7.47 9.26 26.93
C LEU A 145 7.89 9.94 28.24
N TYR A 146 8.89 10.81 28.15
CA TYR A 146 9.38 11.64 29.25
C TYR A 146 9.17 13.11 28.90
N THR A 147 8.40 13.81 29.71
CA THR A 147 8.01 15.21 29.52
C THR A 147 8.24 16.01 30.80
N PRO A 148 9.52 16.34 31.14
CA PRO A 148 9.85 17.04 32.39
C PRO A 148 9.36 18.49 32.42
N SER A 149 9.06 19.05 31.25
CA SER A 149 8.53 20.41 31.12
C SER A 149 7.63 20.54 29.89
N LYS A 150 6.92 21.64 29.76
CA LYS A 150 6.07 21.94 28.59
C LYS A 150 6.90 22.12 27.29
N HIS A 151 8.19 22.31 27.41
CA HIS A 151 9.09 22.63 26.30
C HIS A 151 9.99 21.46 25.90
N LEU A 152 10.08 20.40 26.70
CA LEU A 152 10.97 19.28 26.44
C LEU A 152 10.19 17.96 26.48
N THR A 153 10.34 17.18 25.42
CA THR A 153 9.75 15.85 25.31
C THR A 153 10.78 14.89 24.72
N LEU A 154 11.00 13.77 25.40
CA LEU A 154 11.77 12.65 24.90
C LEU A 154 10.83 11.45 24.70
N GLU A 155 10.72 10.96 23.49
CA GLU A 155 10.04 9.70 23.16
C GLU A 155 11.06 8.65 22.76
N THR A 156 11.15 7.56 23.51
CA THR A 156 11.96 6.39 23.16
C THR A 156 11.04 5.21 22.93
N SER A 157 11.21 4.53 21.82
CA SER A 157 10.36 3.39 21.44
C SER A 157 11.16 2.25 20.86
N VAL A 158 10.75 1.03 21.19
CA VAL A 158 11.17 -0.21 20.55
C VAL A 158 9.97 -0.78 19.82
N TYR A 159 10.15 -1.18 18.56
CA TYR A 159 9.07 -1.82 17.82
C TYR A 159 9.57 -3.01 17.00
N TYR A 160 8.66 -3.94 16.80
CA TYR A 160 8.82 -5.08 15.90
C TYR A 160 7.68 -5.12 14.90
N THR A 161 8.01 -5.33 13.63
CA THR A 161 7.01 -5.56 12.57
C THR A 161 7.32 -6.85 11.81
N ASP A 162 6.28 -7.53 11.35
CA ASP A 162 6.35 -8.74 10.55
C ASP A 162 5.27 -8.63 9.46
N CYS A 163 5.69 -8.42 8.21
CA CYS A 163 4.82 -8.28 7.05
C CYS A 163 5.15 -9.41 6.08
N GLY A 164 4.13 -10.06 5.56
CA GLY A 164 4.32 -11.14 4.60
C GLY A 164 3.16 -11.28 3.62
N THR A 165 3.52 -11.68 2.40
CA THR A 165 2.57 -12.05 1.35
C THR A 165 2.82 -13.50 0.97
N ARG A 166 1.74 -14.23 0.65
CA ARG A 166 1.81 -15.62 0.20
C ARG A 166 0.80 -15.85 -0.91
N GLN A 167 1.27 -16.46 -1.96
CA GLN A 167 0.45 -17.01 -3.02
C GLN A 167 0.69 -18.52 -3.08
N ALA A 168 -0.39 -19.30 -3.18
CA ALA A 168 -0.26 -20.72 -3.40
C ALA A 168 -1.21 -21.16 -4.51
N GLN A 169 -0.73 -22.09 -5.31
CA GLN A 169 -1.51 -22.82 -6.31
C GLN A 169 -1.35 -24.30 -5.98
N VAL A 170 -2.47 -24.99 -5.81
CA VAL A 170 -2.53 -26.43 -5.59
C VAL A 170 -3.36 -27.04 -6.70
N SER A 171 -2.76 -27.99 -7.41
CA SER A 171 -3.37 -28.69 -8.53
C SER A 171 -3.58 -30.15 -8.15
N ASP A 172 -4.80 -30.63 -8.31
CA ASP A 172 -5.16 -32.02 -8.18
C ASP A 172 -5.36 -32.61 -9.58
N GLY A 173 -4.42 -33.43 -10.04
CA GLY A 173 -4.43 -34.03 -11.38
C GLY A 173 -5.18 -35.36 -11.41
N ASP A 174 -5.55 -35.79 -12.61
CA ASP A 174 -6.38 -37.00 -12.90
C ASP A 174 -5.82 -38.34 -12.38
N TRP A 175 -4.55 -38.40 -12.00
CA TRP A 175 -3.89 -39.61 -11.50
C TRP A 175 -3.57 -39.53 -10.00
N GLY A 176 -4.26 -38.63 -9.25
CA GLY A 176 -4.01 -38.45 -7.83
C GLY A 176 -2.68 -37.71 -7.52
N VAL A 177 -2.02 -37.13 -8.52
CA VAL A 177 -0.79 -36.38 -8.33
C VAL A 177 -1.12 -34.99 -7.84
N HIS A 178 -0.93 -34.76 -6.53
CA HIS A 178 -1.08 -33.43 -5.93
C HIS A 178 0.18 -32.59 -6.15
N LYS A 179 0.07 -31.51 -6.91
CA LYS A 179 1.16 -30.52 -7.10
C LYS A 179 0.81 -29.25 -6.36
N GLY A 180 1.70 -28.78 -5.52
CA GLY A 180 1.56 -27.53 -4.79
C GLY A 180 2.74 -26.59 -5.05
N LEU A 181 2.46 -25.39 -5.51
CA LEU A 181 3.44 -24.29 -5.62
C LEU A 181 3.03 -23.19 -4.64
N MET A 182 3.92 -22.85 -3.73
CA MET A 182 3.75 -21.70 -2.84
C MET A 182 4.88 -20.71 -3.08
N MET A 183 4.52 -19.45 -3.25
CA MET A 183 5.43 -18.32 -3.38
C MET A 183 5.10 -17.27 -2.33
N GLY A 184 6.09 -16.54 -1.82
CA GLY A 184 5.86 -15.51 -0.83
C GLY A 184 7.03 -14.55 -0.67
N SER A 185 6.74 -13.42 -0.06
CA SER A 185 7.74 -12.44 0.36
C SER A 185 7.48 -12.07 1.82
N GLU A 186 8.52 -12.01 2.63
CA GLU A 186 8.43 -11.67 4.06
C GLU A 186 9.47 -10.60 4.41
N LYS A 187 9.05 -9.60 5.20
CA LYS A 187 9.94 -8.61 5.82
C LYS A 187 9.67 -8.54 7.31
N LYS A 188 10.73 -8.66 8.11
CA LYS A 188 10.69 -8.45 9.57
C LYS A 188 11.61 -7.30 9.94
N GLU A 189 11.19 -6.46 10.86
CA GLU A 189 11.98 -5.33 11.33
C GLU A 189 11.92 -5.24 12.86
N LEU A 190 13.09 -5.10 13.48
CA LEU A 190 13.25 -4.70 14.88
C LEU A 190 13.93 -3.34 14.91
N ALA A 191 13.37 -2.40 15.65
CA ALA A 191 13.90 -1.06 15.71
C ALA A 191 13.86 -0.45 17.11
N LEU A 192 14.88 0.38 17.39
CA LEU A 192 14.96 1.30 18.51
C LEU A 192 15.00 2.72 17.98
N ARG A 193 14.10 3.56 18.44
CA ARG A 193 14.04 4.97 18.07
C ARG A 193 13.95 5.85 19.31
N SER A 194 14.75 6.90 19.35
CA SER A 194 14.69 7.93 20.38
C SER A 194 14.63 9.29 19.73
N HIS A 195 13.65 10.10 20.12
CA HIS A 195 13.39 11.42 19.56
C HIS A 195 13.17 12.43 20.67
N LEU A 196 14.08 13.41 20.73
CA LEU A 196 14.01 14.55 21.63
C LEU A 196 13.43 15.74 20.88
N THR A 197 12.40 16.36 21.42
CA THR A 197 11.85 17.64 20.91
C THR A 197 11.90 18.70 21.98
N THR A 198 12.29 19.92 21.61
CA THR A 198 12.32 21.06 22.51
C THR A 198 11.92 22.34 21.78
N SER A 199 11.28 23.24 22.52
CA SER A 199 10.91 24.57 22.02
C SER A 199 11.67 25.65 22.79
N ILE A 200 12.46 26.44 22.08
CA ILE A 200 13.28 27.53 22.63
C ILE A 200 12.88 28.83 21.91
N ARG A 201 12.13 29.68 22.60
CA ARG A 201 11.55 30.92 22.01
C ARG A 201 10.73 30.60 20.75
N ASP A 202 11.20 31.06 19.58
CA ASP A 202 10.53 30.93 18.28
C ASP A 202 11.02 29.71 17.47
N ILE A 203 11.86 28.86 18.07
CA ILE A 203 12.47 27.72 17.41
C ILE A 203 11.99 26.42 18.06
N ASP A 204 11.39 25.55 17.29
CA ASP A 204 11.14 24.17 17.67
C ASP A 204 12.26 23.29 17.10
N LEU A 205 12.95 22.56 17.96
CA LEU A 205 14.05 21.68 17.61
C LEU A 205 13.65 20.23 17.85
N GLY A 206 14.03 19.36 16.93
CA GLY A 206 13.91 17.91 17.03
C GLY A 206 15.26 17.25 16.73
N MET A 207 15.66 16.27 17.51
CA MET A 207 16.84 15.46 17.22
C MET A 207 16.64 14.03 17.69
N GLY A 208 17.33 13.10 17.10
CA GLY A 208 17.19 11.71 17.55
C GLY A 208 18.06 10.72 16.81
N ILE A 209 17.86 9.48 17.21
CA ILE A 209 18.52 8.29 16.65
C ILE A 209 17.47 7.27 16.25
N ASP A 210 17.78 6.47 15.24
CA ASP A 210 16.92 5.40 14.73
C ASP A 210 17.81 4.23 14.31
N LEU A 211 17.70 3.10 15.04
CA LEU A 211 18.46 1.88 14.80
C LEU A 211 17.49 0.81 14.35
N ARG A 212 17.69 0.25 13.17
CA ARG A 212 16.81 -0.76 12.58
C ARG A 212 17.59 -1.95 12.08
N GLN A 213 17.13 -3.13 12.42
CA GLN A 213 17.56 -4.38 11.84
C GLN A 213 16.40 -4.97 11.04
N GLN A 214 16.63 -5.20 9.76
CA GLN A 214 15.63 -5.71 8.83
C GLN A 214 16.06 -7.07 8.31
N ARG A 215 15.13 -8.00 8.26
CA ARG A 215 15.34 -9.33 7.68
C ARG A 215 14.33 -9.54 6.55
N PHE A 216 14.85 -9.71 5.35
CA PHE A 216 14.08 -9.93 4.13
C PHE A 216 14.13 -11.40 3.74
N ARG A 217 13.01 -11.90 3.26
CA ARG A 217 12.87 -13.14 2.51
C ARG A 217 12.12 -12.82 1.23
N PRO A 218 12.80 -12.30 0.20
CA PRO A 218 12.14 -11.75 -0.98
C PRO A 218 11.41 -12.79 -1.80
N MET A 219 11.84 -14.04 -1.76
CA MET A 219 11.19 -15.14 -2.46
C MET A 219 11.25 -16.41 -1.61
N VAL A 220 10.10 -16.80 -1.10
CA VAL A 220 9.92 -18.12 -0.47
C VAL A 220 9.24 -18.99 -1.50
N GLN A 221 9.90 -20.07 -1.94
CA GLN A 221 9.30 -21.05 -2.85
C GLN A 221 9.23 -22.40 -2.17
N THR A 222 8.07 -23.02 -2.20
CA THR A 222 7.89 -24.42 -1.81
C THR A 222 7.14 -25.13 -2.94
N LEU A 223 7.79 -26.13 -3.51
CA LEU A 223 7.16 -27.04 -4.46
C LEU A 223 6.94 -28.38 -3.75
N SER A 224 5.70 -28.85 -3.75
CA SER A 224 5.35 -30.16 -3.24
C SER A 224 4.75 -31.02 -4.37
N ILE A 225 5.13 -32.30 -4.41
CA ILE A 225 4.56 -33.30 -5.32
C ILE A 225 4.15 -34.49 -4.44
N GLU A 226 2.89 -34.90 -4.54
CA GLU A 226 2.31 -35.99 -3.73
C GLU A 226 2.52 -35.80 -2.23
N GLY A 227 2.40 -34.55 -1.75
CA GLY A 227 2.63 -34.22 -0.33
C GLY A 227 4.09 -34.15 0.10
N ASN A 228 5.03 -34.60 -0.73
CA ASN A 228 6.46 -34.50 -0.47
C ASN A 228 7.01 -33.15 -0.94
N LYS A 229 7.83 -32.51 -0.12
CA LYS A 229 8.51 -31.27 -0.51
C LYS A 229 9.62 -31.59 -1.52
N ALA A 230 9.35 -31.36 -2.80
CA ALA A 230 10.36 -31.48 -3.86
C ALA A 230 11.38 -30.34 -3.81
N ARG A 231 10.99 -29.16 -3.30
CA ARG A 231 11.83 -27.98 -3.15
C ARG A 231 11.32 -27.09 -2.01
N ASP A 232 12.24 -26.62 -1.17
CA ASP A 232 11.98 -25.61 -0.14
C ASP A 232 13.13 -24.59 -0.14
N TRP A 233 12.93 -23.46 -0.82
CA TRP A 233 13.93 -22.41 -0.95
C TRP A 233 13.47 -21.17 -0.21
N ARG A 234 14.27 -20.72 0.77
CA ARG A 234 13.92 -19.61 1.67
C ARG A 234 15.12 -18.72 1.96
N PRO A 235 15.63 -17.99 0.97
CA PRO A 235 16.77 -17.11 1.19
C PRO A 235 16.39 -16.03 2.21
N ALA A 236 17.34 -15.68 3.06
CA ALA A 236 17.15 -14.63 4.06
C ALA A 236 18.32 -13.65 4.04
N PHE A 237 18.02 -12.38 3.96
CA PHE A 237 18.97 -11.28 3.90
C PHE A 237 18.75 -10.37 5.09
N THR A 238 19.81 -10.04 5.83
CA THR A 238 19.73 -9.15 6.99
C THR A 238 20.47 -7.87 6.69
N THR A 239 19.82 -6.74 6.89
CA THR A 239 20.38 -5.40 6.75
C THR A 239 20.26 -4.62 8.05
N THR A 240 21.09 -3.62 8.22
CA THR A 240 21.06 -2.74 9.39
C THR A 240 21.12 -1.30 8.95
N ILE A 241 20.29 -0.44 9.54
CA ILE A 241 20.28 1.00 9.32
C ILE A 241 20.51 1.66 10.67
N ALA A 242 21.53 2.51 10.77
CA ALA A 242 21.78 3.37 11.92
C ALA A 242 21.69 4.82 11.46
N SER A 243 20.80 5.58 12.08
CA SER A 243 20.51 6.94 11.66
C SER A 243 20.62 7.91 12.82
N VAL A 244 21.11 9.11 12.49
CA VAL A 244 21.01 10.28 13.35
C VAL A 244 20.32 11.39 12.58
N PHE A 245 19.49 12.18 13.22
CA PHE A 245 18.78 13.27 12.58
C PHE A 245 18.63 14.47 13.50
N ALA A 246 18.58 15.64 12.87
CA ALA A 246 18.25 16.89 13.53
C ALA A 246 17.37 17.73 12.60
N GLU A 247 16.40 18.42 13.18
CA GLU A 247 15.49 19.31 12.46
C GLU A 247 15.15 20.53 13.31
N GLY A 248 14.85 21.64 12.67
CA GLY A 248 14.43 22.85 13.32
C GLY A 248 13.36 23.58 12.53
N VAL A 249 12.41 24.16 13.23
CA VAL A 249 11.38 25.02 12.66
C VAL A 249 11.45 26.38 13.35
N TYR A 250 11.78 27.40 12.58
CA TYR A 250 11.77 28.80 13.03
C TYR A 250 10.51 29.47 12.52
N ARG A 251 9.70 30.03 13.43
CA ARG A 251 8.43 30.66 13.11
C ARG A 251 8.42 32.13 13.50
N ARG A 252 8.02 32.95 12.55
CA ARG A 252 7.71 34.38 12.72
C ARG A 252 6.33 34.68 12.15
N PRO A 253 5.72 35.82 12.50
CA PRO A 253 4.40 36.20 11.95
C PRO A 253 4.36 36.26 10.43
N HIS A 254 5.48 36.60 9.78
CA HIS A 254 5.55 36.82 8.34
C HIS A 254 6.24 35.68 7.55
N TYR A 255 6.87 34.72 8.21
CA TYR A 255 7.47 33.56 7.54
C TYR A 255 7.74 32.42 8.52
N ALA A 256 7.82 31.23 7.98
CA ALA A 256 8.34 30.08 8.70
C ALA A 256 9.35 29.32 7.82
N VAL A 257 10.44 28.91 8.43
CA VAL A 257 11.48 28.11 7.77
C VAL A 257 11.68 26.83 8.57
N GLN A 258 11.66 25.70 7.90
CA GLN A 258 12.00 24.40 8.46
C GLN A 258 13.23 23.86 7.74
N GLY A 259 14.21 23.41 8.50
CA GLY A 259 15.37 22.70 7.99
C GLY A 259 15.58 21.41 8.75
N GLY A 260 16.00 20.35 8.06
CA GLY A 260 16.30 19.08 8.68
C GLY A 260 17.38 18.34 7.90
N ILE A 261 18.19 17.60 8.63
CA ILE A 261 19.22 16.72 8.11
C ILE A 261 19.11 15.36 8.77
N ARG A 262 19.26 14.32 7.97
CA ARG A 262 19.34 12.94 8.42
C ARG A 262 20.55 12.28 7.78
N TYR A 263 21.36 11.65 8.59
CA TYR A 263 22.47 10.83 8.16
C TYR A 263 22.17 9.38 8.46
N ASP A 264 22.23 8.54 7.43
CA ASP A 264 21.99 7.12 7.51
C ASP A 264 23.25 6.33 7.16
N LEU A 265 23.64 5.44 8.05
CA LEU A 265 24.65 4.43 7.82
C LEU A 265 23.91 3.12 7.55
N PHE A 266 23.93 2.67 6.30
CA PHE A 266 23.29 1.44 5.86
C PHE A 266 24.33 0.33 5.67
N ARG A 267 24.09 -0.84 6.28
CA ARG A 267 24.89 -2.05 6.10
C ARG A 267 24.04 -3.11 5.40
N SER A 268 24.46 -3.50 4.18
CA SER A 268 23.81 -4.57 3.41
C SER A 268 24.10 -5.95 4.00
N HIS A 269 23.40 -6.96 3.50
CA HIS A 269 23.63 -8.37 3.86
C HIS A 269 25.02 -8.87 3.44
N GLU A 270 25.63 -8.29 2.41
CA GLU A 270 27.01 -8.54 1.95
C GLU A 270 28.06 -7.82 2.80
N ARG A 271 27.64 -7.17 3.88
CA ARG A 271 28.47 -6.32 4.76
C ARG A 271 29.00 -5.04 4.12
N HIS A 272 28.55 -4.69 2.91
CA HIS A 272 28.86 -3.40 2.31
C HIS A 272 28.20 -2.27 3.10
N ILE A 273 28.95 -1.19 3.35
CA ILE A 273 28.47 -0.03 4.09
C ILE A 273 28.31 1.14 3.11
N SER A 274 27.15 1.77 3.15
CA SER A 274 26.88 3.01 2.42
C SER A 274 26.45 4.12 3.37
N HIS A 275 26.84 5.34 3.03
CA HIS A 275 26.57 6.55 3.78
C HIS A 275 25.63 7.43 2.95
N ASN A 276 24.51 7.84 3.55
CA ASN A 276 23.52 8.64 2.85
C ASN A 276 23.15 9.85 3.72
N ILE A 277 22.98 10.99 3.05
CA ILE A 277 22.55 12.23 3.69
C ILE A 277 21.25 12.65 3.04
N ASP A 278 20.21 12.74 3.83
CA ASP A 278 18.91 13.26 3.44
C ASP A 278 18.75 14.69 3.97
N LEU A 279 18.23 15.57 3.11
CA LEU A 279 17.95 16.96 3.43
C LEU A 279 16.45 17.23 3.35
N ARG A 280 15.97 18.09 4.22
CA ARG A 280 14.58 18.55 4.26
C ARG A 280 14.61 20.06 4.42
N LEU A 281 14.04 20.78 3.47
CA LEU A 281 13.93 22.23 3.52
C LEU A 281 12.49 22.63 3.18
N LYS A 282 11.92 23.49 3.99
CA LYS A 282 10.60 24.09 3.73
C LYS A 282 10.62 25.56 4.11
N GLY A 283 10.17 26.39 3.20
CA GLY A 283 9.88 27.80 3.45
C GLY A 283 8.39 28.05 3.27
N SER A 284 7.77 28.79 4.14
CA SER A 284 6.39 29.28 3.97
C SER A 284 6.31 30.77 4.28
N LEU A 285 5.62 31.48 3.40
CA LEU A 285 5.47 32.93 3.44
C LEU A 285 3.98 33.28 3.41
N PRO A 286 3.37 33.65 4.53
CA PRO A 286 2.05 34.27 4.56
C PRO A 286 2.11 35.63 3.87
N LEU A 287 1.35 35.82 2.79
CA LEU A 287 1.24 37.09 2.07
C LEU A 287 0.16 37.97 2.69
N THR A 288 -0.92 37.33 3.13
CA THR A 288 -2.02 37.95 3.89
C THR A 288 -2.42 37.03 5.04
N ARG A 289 -3.45 37.36 5.80
CA ARG A 289 -4.00 36.47 6.84
C ARG A 289 -4.56 35.16 6.28
N GLU A 290 -4.96 35.17 5.02
CA GLU A 290 -5.65 34.06 4.36
C GLU A 290 -4.79 33.40 3.26
N LEU A 291 -3.92 34.18 2.60
CA LEU A 291 -3.11 33.74 1.45
C LEU A 291 -1.65 33.53 1.85
N GLY A 292 -1.07 32.44 1.43
CA GLY A 292 0.36 32.18 1.58
C GLY A 292 0.91 31.32 0.45
N ILE A 293 2.24 31.30 0.38
CA ILE A 293 3.01 30.45 -0.53
C ILE A 293 3.96 29.57 0.27
N GLU A 294 4.27 28.41 -0.27
CA GLU A 294 5.26 27.49 0.32
C GLU A 294 6.11 26.85 -0.77
N ALA A 295 7.37 26.62 -0.42
CA ALA A 295 8.31 25.88 -1.26
C ALA A 295 9.01 24.83 -0.41
N THR A 296 9.24 23.64 -0.99
CA THR A 296 9.98 22.58 -0.31
C THR A 296 11.02 21.97 -1.24
N TYR A 297 12.09 21.49 -0.63
CA TYR A 297 13.06 20.58 -1.23
C TYR A 297 13.32 19.45 -0.26
N ASP A 298 13.15 18.22 -0.73
CA ASP A 298 13.43 17.02 0.04
C ASP A 298 14.34 16.09 -0.77
N ARG A 299 15.46 15.68 -0.16
CA ARG A 299 16.26 14.56 -0.61
C ARG A 299 15.98 13.37 0.28
N LEU A 300 15.57 12.25 -0.33
CA LEU A 300 15.08 11.05 0.33
C LEU A 300 15.90 9.83 -0.08
N SER A 301 16.14 8.91 0.86
CA SER A 301 16.80 7.63 0.61
C SER A 301 15.92 6.48 1.08
N GLN A 302 15.92 5.37 0.31
CA GLN A 302 15.19 4.13 0.61
C GLN A 302 16.11 2.93 0.45
N TYR A 303 16.13 2.04 1.45
CA TYR A 303 17.07 0.91 1.55
C TYR A 303 16.45 -0.43 1.16
N GLN A 304 15.31 -0.38 0.53
CA GLN A 304 14.62 -1.53 -0.04
C GLN A 304 14.06 -1.17 -1.42
N HIS A 305 13.93 -2.18 -2.27
CA HIS A 305 13.31 -2.05 -3.57
C HIS A 305 12.04 -2.90 -3.61
N THR A 306 11.04 -2.42 -4.32
CA THR A 306 9.84 -3.19 -4.63
C THR A 306 9.91 -3.61 -6.09
N LEU A 307 9.99 -4.90 -6.32
CA LEU A 307 9.96 -5.48 -7.65
C LEU A 307 8.51 -5.78 -7.99
N GLU A 308 7.99 -5.04 -8.96
CA GLU A 308 6.60 -5.18 -9.40
C GLU A 308 6.38 -6.56 -10.00
N GLY A 309 5.34 -7.24 -9.52
CA GLY A 309 4.86 -8.46 -10.11
C GLY A 309 4.31 -8.25 -11.52
N LEU A 310 4.20 -9.34 -12.29
CA LEU A 310 3.54 -9.28 -13.59
C LEU A 310 2.05 -8.97 -13.41
N PRO A 311 1.45 -8.16 -14.29
CA PRO A 311 0.02 -7.87 -14.28
C PRO A 311 -0.82 -9.07 -14.78
N ILE A 312 -0.49 -10.28 -14.35
CA ILE A 312 -1.26 -11.50 -14.65
C ILE A 312 -2.16 -11.80 -13.47
N GLY A 313 -3.20 -10.98 -13.29
CA GLY A 313 -4.30 -11.23 -12.35
C GLY A 313 -3.95 -11.16 -10.87
N TRP A 314 -2.88 -11.79 -10.42
CA TRP A 314 -2.41 -11.88 -9.04
C TRP A 314 -0.95 -11.47 -8.99
N SER A 315 -0.70 -10.21 -8.70
CA SER A 315 0.65 -9.65 -8.62
C SER A 315 1.19 -9.85 -7.20
N LEU A 316 2.29 -10.56 -7.07
CA LEU A 316 3.06 -10.65 -5.85
C LEU A 316 4.28 -9.74 -5.97
N ASP A 317 4.21 -8.57 -5.35
CA ASP A 317 5.36 -7.68 -5.28
C ASP A 317 6.43 -8.27 -4.34
N LEU A 318 7.66 -8.33 -4.82
CA LEU A 318 8.78 -8.78 -4.00
C LEU A 318 9.46 -7.57 -3.39
N ILE A 319 9.60 -7.60 -2.07
CA ILE A 319 10.39 -6.59 -1.34
C ILE A 319 11.79 -7.15 -1.13
N VAL A 320 12.77 -6.50 -1.75
CA VAL A 320 14.19 -6.90 -1.71
C VAL A 320 15.02 -5.82 -1.03
N PRO A 321 16.08 -6.17 -0.27
CA PRO A 321 16.95 -5.16 0.33
C PRO A 321 17.86 -4.53 -0.72
N ALA A 322 18.28 -3.29 -0.48
CA ALA A 322 19.41 -2.73 -1.19
C ALA A 322 20.71 -3.53 -0.90
N SER A 323 21.60 -3.58 -1.86
CA SER A 323 22.86 -4.34 -1.81
C SER A 323 24.02 -3.52 -2.37
N GLN A 324 25.21 -4.13 -2.48
CA GLN A 324 26.33 -3.49 -3.16
C GLN A 324 26.03 -3.26 -4.65
N ARG A 325 25.36 -4.22 -5.27
CA ARG A 325 24.97 -4.18 -6.69
C ARG A 325 23.76 -3.26 -6.92
N PHE A 326 22.75 -3.32 -6.05
CA PHE A 326 21.54 -2.51 -6.12
C PHE A 326 21.54 -1.50 -4.99
N ARG A 327 22.13 -0.34 -5.27
CA ARG A 327 22.29 0.74 -4.30
C ARG A 327 20.93 1.25 -3.82
N PRO A 328 20.87 1.89 -2.63
CA PRO A 328 19.65 2.53 -2.16
C PRO A 328 19.04 3.45 -3.21
N GLU A 329 17.72 3.47 -3.28
CA GLU A 329 17.00 4.43 -4.11
C GLU A 329 17.13 5.83 -3.52
N HIS A 330 17.22 6.83 -4.39
CA HIS A 330 17.20 8.24 -4.00
C HIS A 330 16.11 8.99 -4.76
N ALA A 331 15.48 9.94 -4.08
CA ALA A 331 14.55 10.89 -4.68
C ALA A 331 14.96 12.31 -4.30
N ASP A 332 15.17 13.15 -5.29
CA ASP A 332 15.24 14.61 -5.14
C ASP A 332 13.89 15.19 -5.55
N GLN A 333 13.22 15.89 -4.64
CA GLN A 333 11.85 16.39 -4.82
C GLN A 333 11.78 17.88 -4.54
N TRP A 334 11.15 18.62 -5.44
CA TRP A 334 10.82 20.04 -5.33
C TRP A 334 9.31 20.21 -5.38
N TYR A 335 8.83 21.11 -4.56
CA TYR A 335 7.41 21.51 -4.57
C TYR A 335 7.33 23.02 -4.39
N LEU A 336 6.44 23.66 -5.14
CA LEU A 336 6.05 25.04 -5.00
C LEU A 336 4.53 25.15 -5.05
N GLY A 337 3.94 25.79 -4.05
CA GLY A 337 2.48 25.91 -3.98
C GLY A 337 2.02 27.19 -3.30
N GLY A 338 0.76 27.53 -3.57
CA GLY A 338 0.03 28.58 -2.89
C GLY A 338 -1.17 27.99 -2.15
N PHE A 339 -1.55 28.59 -1.06
CA PHE A 339 -2.74 28.24 -0.31
C PHE A 339 -3.52 29.49 0.08
N TRP A 340 -4.82 29.40 -0.01
CA TRP A 340 -5.77 30.38 0.49
C TRP A 340 -6.73 29.67 1.45
N SER A 341 -6.87 30.21 2.66
CA SER A 341 -7.65 29.56 3.72
C SER A 341 -8.42 30.59 4.54
N THR A 342 -9.72 30.43 4.52
CA THR A 342 -10.67 31.09 5.42
C THR A 342 -11.19 30.08 6.45
N PRO A 343 -11.94 30.47 7.48
CA PRO A 343 -12.59 29.51 8.38
C PRO A 343 -13.52 28.51 7.67
N ASP A 344 -14.12 28.90 6.55
CA ASP A 344 -15.11 28.11 5.81
C ASP A 344 -14.50 27.33 4.64
N LEU A 345 -13.56 27.92 3.90
CA LEU A 345 -13.04 27.39 2.66
C LEU A 345 -11.50 27.40 2.65
N SER A 346 -10.90 26.30 2.23
CA SER A 346 -9.46 26.18 1.99
C SER A 346 -9.22 25.74 0.56
N VAL A 347 -8.30 26.42 -0.12
CA VAL A 347 -7.86 26.09 -1.48
C VAL A 347 -6.34 26.03 -1.48
N SER A 348 -5.76 24.99 -2.04
CA SER A 348 -4.33 24.93 -2.33
C SER A 348 -4.07 24.45 -3.75
N LEU A 349 -3.09 25.06 -4.39
CA LEU A 349 -2.63 24.70 -5.73
C LEU A 349 -1.10 24.66 -5.68
N GLY A 350 -0.50 23.55 -6.13
CA GLY A 350 0.95 23.42 -6.16
C GLY A 350 1.42 22.54 -7.30
N GLY A 351 2.67 22.77 -7.69
CA GLY A 351 3.39 21.95 -8.65
C GLY A 351 4.56 21.22 -8.00
N TYR A 352 4.86 20.04 -8.47
CA TYR A 352 5.98 19.25 -7.99
C TYR A 352 6.79 18.66 -9.14
N TYR A 353 8.08 18.45 -8.87
CA TYR A 353 8.97 17.65 -9.70
C TYR A 353 9.78 16.73 -8.80
N ARG A 354 9.90 15.47 -9.17
CA ARG A 354 10.67 14.45 -8.47
C ARG A 354 11.57 13.71 -9.44
N HIS A 355 12.86 13.64 -9.13
CA HIS A 355 13.85 12.85 -9.83
C HIS A 355 14.22 11.62 -8.98
N LEU A 356 14.15 10.43 -9.57
CA LEU A 356 14.40 9.15 -8.92
C LEU A 356 15.62 8.49 -9.54
N THR A 357 16.51 7.97 -8.71
CA THR A 357 17.69 7.22 -9.13
C THR A 357 17.80 5.88 -8.43
N ASN A 358 18.53 4.96 -9.02
CA ASN A 358 18.70 3.57 -8.55
C ASN A 358 17.37 2.80 -8.43
N LEU A 359 16.40 3.14 -9.26
CA LEU A 359 15.19 2.33 -9.39
C LEU A 359 15.54 0.95 -9.91
N THR A 360 14.76 -0.05 -9.53
CA THR A 360 14.95 -1.43 -9.96
C THR A 360 13.77 -1.94 -10.77
N ALA A 361 14.05 -2.80 -11.73
CA ALA A 361 13.05 -3.52 -12.52
C ALA A 361 13.58 -4.88 -12.92
N TYR A 362 12.69 -5.81 -13.26
CA TYR A 362 13.09 -7.06 -13.89
C TYR A 362 13.62 -6.81 -15.31
N ARG A 363 14.71 -7.50 -15.68
CA ARG A 363 15.26 -7.48 -17.04
C ARG A 363 14.29 -8.04 -18.06
N SER A 364 13.53 -9.06 -17.66
CA SER A 364 12.50 -9.69 -18.48
C SER A 364 11.25 -9.93 -17.66
N TRP A 365 10.10 -9.56 -18.20
CA TRP A 365 8.81 -9.79 -17.56
C TRP A 365 8.45 -11.26 -17.37
N LEU A 366 9.12 -12.19 -18.10
CA LEU A 366 8.89 -13.64 -18.01
C LEU A 366 9.61 -14.29 -16.80
N ASN A 367 10.60 -13.64 -16.21
CA ASN A 367 11.50 -14.27 -15.23
C ASN A 367 10.93 -14.42 -13.82
N GLN A 368 9.83 -13.75 -13.48
CA GLN A 368 9.21 -13.88 -12.15
C GLN A 368 8.78 -15.31 -11.81
N PHE A 369 8.43 -16.10 -12.81
CA PHE A 369 7.93 -17.47 -12.63
C PHE A 369 8.92 -18.55 -13.06
N SER A 370 10.14 -18.17 -13.48
CA SER A 370 11.13 -19.19 -13.81
C SER A 370 11.54 -19.93 -12.54
N LEU A 371 11.25 -21.22 -12.54
CA LEU A 371 11.59 -22.16 -11.46
C LEU A 371 13.11 -22.42 -11.37
N HIS A 372 13.94 -21.65 -12.07
CA HIS A 372 15.37 -21.82 -12.12
C HIS A 372 16.04 -21.28 -10.85
N ASN A 373 17.15 -21.86 -10.48
CA ASN A 373 17.95 -21.56 -9.28
C ASN A 373 18.67 -20.21 -9.32
N VAL A 374 18.07 -19.20 -9.91
CA VAL A 374 18.72 -17.92 -10.13
C VAL A 374 18.50 -17.03 -8.91
N SER A 375 19.55 -16.40 -8.44
CA SER A 375 19.44 -15.33 -7.45
C SER A 375 18.56 -14.22 -8.02
N TRP A 376 17.64 -13.66 -7.21
CA TRP A 376 16.81 -12.54 -7.62
C TRP A 376 17.63 -11.36 -8.20
N GLU A 377 18.89 -11.22 -7.80
CA GLU A 377 19.82 -10.18 -8.27
C GLU A 377 20.29 -10.36 -9.72
N GLU A 378 20.20 -11.55 -10.29
CA GLU A 378 20.65 -11.79 -11.66
C GLU A 378 19.67 -11.27 -12.71
N ASP A 379 18.39 -11.22 -12.36
CA ASP A 379 17.29 -10.82 -13.26
C ASP A 379 16.88 -9.37 -13.11
N ILE A 380 17.59 -8.58 -12.29
CA ILE A 380 17.25 -7.20 -12.01
C ILE A 380 18.24 -6.23 -12.64
N ILE A 381 17.72 -5.11 -13.08
CA ILE A 381 18.46 -3.98 -13.64
C ILE A 381 18.13 -2.70 -12.87
N THR A 382 19.02 -1.72 -12.99
CA THR A 382 18.86 -0.40 -12.38
C THR A 382 18.55 0.68 -13.39
N GLY A 383 17.77 1.66 -12.98
CA GLY A 383 17.37 2.77 -13.82
C GLY A 383 17.05 4.05 -13.04
N ARG A 384 16.42 4.97 -13.72
CA ARG A 384 16.00 6.27 -13.19
C ARG A 384 14.55 6.56 -13.57
N GLY A 385 13.95 7.54 -12.89
CA GLY A 385 12.59 7.96 -13.18
C GLY A 385 12.37 9.44 -12.91
N ASN A 386 11.33 9.98 -13.50
CA ASN A 386 10.86 11.34 -13.23
C ASN A 386 9.35 11.30 -12.98
N SER A 387 8.90 12.09 -12.02
CA SER A 387 7.48 12.30 -11.74
C SER A 387 7.23 13.78 -11.53
N TYR A 388 6.25 14.35 -12.21
CA TYR A 388 5.89 15.76 -12.09
C TYR A 388 4.39 15.95 -12.26
N GLY A 389 3.88 17.01 -11.69
CA GLY A 389 2.46 17.29 -11.79
C GLY A 389 2.01 18.55 -11.06
N LEU A 390 0.70 18.79 -11.18
CA LEU A 390 -0.03 19.85 -10.49
C LEU A 390 -1.07 19.22 -9.58
N GLU A 391 -1.23 19.74 -8.38
CA GLU A 391 -2.20 19.30 -7.37
C GLU A 391 -3.09 20.48 -6.97
N LEU A 392 -4.39 20.28 -7.09
CA LEU A 392 -5.41 21.19 -6.59
C LEU A 392 -6.18 20.52 -5.47
N TRP A 393 -6.33 21.20 -4.34
CA TRP A 393 -7.17 20.80 -3.22
C TRP A 393 -8.11 21.91 -2.86
N ILE A 394 -9.40 21.60 -2.74
CA ILE A 394 -10.45 22.50 -2.27
C ILE A 394 -11.18 21.80 -1.13
N GLU A 395 -11.36 22.46 0.00
CA GLU A 395 -12.08 21.93 1.15
C GLU A 395 -13.04 22.97 1.72
N LYS A 396 -14.33 22.63 1.78
CA LYS A 396 -15.37 23.39 2.45
C LYS A 396 -15.69 22.76 3.79
N ARG A 397 -15.49 23.51 4.88
CA ARG A 397 -15.49 23.01 6.25
C ARG A 397 -16.79 23.29 7.02
N GLN A 398 -17.51 24.34 6.67
CA GLN A 398 -18.67 24.82 7.44
C GLN A 398 -19.93 24.87 6.59
N GLY A 399 -21.08 24.91 7.28
CA GLY A 399 -22.39 24.96 6.68
C GLY A 399 -23.02 23.59 6.45
N ARG A 400 -24.21 23.56 5.89
CA ARG A 400 -24.92 22.30 5.62
C ARG A 400 -24.25 21.43 4.56
N LEU A 401 -23.56 22.04 3.62
CA LEU A 401 -22.75 21.35 2.62
C LEU A 401 -21.29 21.49 3.00
N THR A 402 -20.64 20.37 3.31
CA THR A 402 -19.21 20.26 3.56
C THR A 402 -18.59 19.23 2.63
N GLY A 403 -17.28 19.31 2.40
CA GLY A 403 -16.64 18.32 1.54
C GLY A 403 -15.32 18.79 0.99
N SER A 404 -14.73 17.96 0.14
CA SER A 404 -13.45 18.24 -0.50
C SER A 404 -13.45 17.79 -1.96
N LEU A 405 -12.65 18.49 -2.75
CA LEU A 405 -12.31 18.15 -4.11
C LEU A 405 -10.79 18.12 -4.21
N SER A 406 -10.23 17.03 -4.72
CA SER A 406 -8.82 16.98 -5.11
C SER A 406 -8.69 16.63 -6.58
N TYR A 407 -7.81 17.33 -7.25
CA TYR A 407 -7.47 17.04 -8.63
C TYR A 407 -5.96 17.04 -8.80
N THR A 408 -5.45 15.97 -9.40
CA THR A 408 -4.03 15.85 -9.74
C THR A 408 -3.89 15.63 -11.25
N LEU A 409 -3.04 16.44 -11.86
CA LEU A 409 -2.54 16.23 -13.21
C LEU A 409 -1.08 15.82 -13.09
N SER A 410 -0.73 14.60 -13.49
CA SER A 410 0.63 14.09 -13.27
C SER A 410 1.12 13.22 -14.43
N ARG A 411 2.44 13.09 -14.49
CA ARG A 411 3.12 12.14 -15.36
C ARG A 411 4.31 11.53 -14.64
N THR A 412 4.41 10.20 -14.70
CA THR A 412 5.52 9.44 -14.14
C THR A 412 6.13 8.56 -15.24
N THR A 413 7.45 8.67 -15.41
CA THR A 413 8.21 7.91 -16.41
C THR A 413 9.38 7.21 -15.77
N ARG A 414 9.81 6.11 -16.39
CA ARG A 414 11.01 5.35 -16.03
C ARG A 414 11.89 5.14 -17.26
N THR A 415 13.20 4.99 -17.01
CA THR A 415 14.21 4.75 -18.05
C THR A 415 15.21 3.73 -17.52
N PHE A 416 15.35 2.61 -18.21
CA PHE A 416 16.33 1.55 -17.96
C PHE A 416 17.07 1.28 -19.26
N SER A 417 18.40 1.13 -19.20
CA SER A 417 19.23 0.93 -20.40
C SER A 417 18.88 -0.34 -21.19
N GLU A 418 18.44 -1.37 -20.50
CA GLU A 418 18.16 -2.69 -21.05
C GLU A 418 16.66 -2.92 -21.37
N LEU A 419 15.79 -1.97 -21.04
CA LEU A 419 14.36 -2.04 -21.35
C LEU A 419 13.98 -0.97 -22.36
N ASN A 420 13.02 -1.28 -23.23
CA ASN A 420 12.45 -0.36 -24.21
C ASN A 420 13.52 0.33 -25.09
N GLY A 421 14.64 -0.35 -25.38
CA GLY A 421 15.75 0.23 -26.13
C GLY A 421 16.44 1.41 -25.44
N GLY A 422 16.38 1.48 -24.10
CA GLY A 422 16.92 2.60 -23.32
C GLY A 422 16.07 3.87 -23.36
N GLN A 423 14.92 3.84 -24.01
CA GLN A 423 14.01 4.98 -24.10
C GLN A 423 13.12 5.07 -22.88
N SER A 424 12.75 6.31 -22.51
CA SER A 424 11.82 6.57 -21.41
C SER A 424 10.41 6.08 -21.77
N TYR A 425 9.74 5.44 -20.81
CA TYR A 425 8.38 4.93 -20.95
C TYR A 425 7.52 5.27 -19.73
N PRO A 426 6.18 5.31 -19.84
CA PRO A 426 5.29 5.54 -18.72
C PRO A 426 5.42 4.44 -17.65
N PHE A 427 5.39 4.83 -16.38
CA PHE A 427 5.34 3.88 -15.29
C PHE A 427 3.99 3.15 -15.27
N SER A 428 3.96 1.87 -14.87
CA SER A 428 2.74 1.04 -14.85
C SER A 428 1.57 1.68 -14.06
N PHE A 429 1.88 2.42 -12.99
CA PHE A 429 0.90 3.16 -12.19
C PHE A 429 0.77 4.64 -12.56
N ASP A 430 1.28 5.05 -13.74
CA ASP A 430 1.08 6.42 -14.23
C ASP A 430 -0.40 6.69 -14.50
N ARG A 431 -0.97 7.68 -13.81
CA ARG A 431 -2.33 8.16 -13.99
C ARG A 431 -2.29 9.66 -14.25
N THR A 432 -2.53 10.05 -15.49
CA THR A 432 -2.44 11.46 -15.90
C THR A 432 -3.45 12.34 -15.16
N HIS A 433 -4.68 11.86 -14.98
CA HIS A 433 -5.75 12.59 -14.31
C HIS A 433 -6.25 11.79 -13.12
N ILE A 434 -6.31 12.42 -11.95
CA ILE A 434 -6.92 11.85 -10.75
C ILE A 434 -7.83 12.93 -10.14
N LEU A 435 -9.13 12.68 -10.13
CA LEU A 435 -10.13 13.53 -9.50
C LEU A 435 -10.85 12.75 -8.41
N ASN A 436 -10.88 13.31 -7.20
CA ASN A 436 -11.69 12.78 -6.10
C ASN A 436 -12.59 13.91 -5.58
N VAL A 437 -13.85 13.59 -5.38
CA VAL A 437 -14.86 14.50 -4.81
C VAL A 437 -15.51 13.77 -3.65
N GLN A 438 -15.57 14.42 -2.51
CA GLN A 438 -16.32 13.93 -1.35
C GLN A 438 -17.18 15.07 -0.82
N SER A 439 -18.45 14.81 -0.61
CA SER A 439 -19.35 15.79 -0.03
C SER A 439 -20.32 15.17 0.95
N ARG A 440 -20.71 15.95 1.94
CA ARG A 440 -21.72 15.65 2.94
C ARG A 440 -22.70 16.81 2.99
N TYR A 441 -23.94 16.53 2.73
CA TYR A 441 -25.04 17.48 2.87
C TYR A 441 -25.90 17.12 4.08
N GLU A 442 -25.95 18.01 5.05
CA GLU A 442 -26.72 17.84 6.27
C GLU A 442 -28.18 18.20 6.02
N THR A 443 -29.06 17.19 6.02
CA THR A 443 -30.50 17.36 5.77
C THR A 443 -31.26 17.72 7.04
N ILE A 444 -30.89 17.09 8.17
CA ILE A 444 -31.49 17.36 9.48
C ILE A 444 -30.37 17.46 10.52
N HIS A 445 -30.42 18.51 11.31
CA HIS A 445 -29.52 18.71 12.45
C HIS A 445 -30.35 19.19 13.66
N THR A 446 -30.44 18.30 14.66
CA THR A 446 -31.05 18.61 15.96
C THR A 446 -30.17 18.00 17.05
N ALA A 447 -30.36 18.38 18.31
CA ALA A 447 -29.62 17.83 19.44
C ALA A 447 -29.73 16.29 19.54
N ARG A 448 -30.83 15.71 19.07
CA ARG A 448 -31.11 14.25 19.18
C ARG A 448 -31.00 13.50 17.86
N ARG A 449 -31.05 14.16 16.70
CA ARG A 449 -31.07 13.53 15.37
C ARG A 449 -30.21 14.30 14.40
N GLU A 450 -29.38 13.59 13.69
CA GLU A 450 -28.65 14.10 12.52
C GLU A 450 -28.94 13.19 11.33
N GLN A 451 -29.09 13.80 10.16
CA GLN A 451 -29.22 13.04 8.92
C GLN A 451 -28.39 13.74 7.87
N HIS A 452 -27.67 12.96 7.08
CA HIS A 452 -26.85 13.51 6.03
C HIS A 452 -26.78 12.60 4.81
N LEU A 453 -26.77 13.24 3.66
CA LEU A 453 -26.48 12.64 2.37
C LEU A 453 -24.98 12.74 2.13
N THR A 454 -24.35 11.66 1.68
CA THR A 454 -22.95 11.63 1.28
C THR A 454 -22.82 11.27 -0.18
N LEU A 455 -21.87 11.90 -0.85
CA LEU A 455 -21.49 11.60 -2.22
C LEU A 455 -19.98 11.47 -2.28
N ALA A 456 -19.47 10.39 -2.90
CA ALA A 456 -18.07 10.20 -3.19
C ALA A 456 -17.89 9.87 -4.68
N GLY A 457 -17.17 10.72 -5.39
CA GLY A 457 -16.87 10.58 -6.81
C GLY A 457 -15.38 10.36 -7.04
N TYR A 458 -15.05 9.41 -7.92
CA TYR A 458 -13.68 9.08 -8.31
C TYR A 458 -13.59 9.00 -9.82
N LEU A 459 -12.66 9.73 -10.40
CA LEU A 459 -12.30 9.63 -11.82
C LEU A 459 -10.80 9.58 -11.93
N THR A 460 -10.27 8.53 -12.53
CA THR A 460 -8.82 8.42 -12.77
C THR A 460 -8.56 7.90 -14.18
N SER A 461 -7.50 8.39 -14.82
CA SER A 461 -6.96 7.75 -16.01
C SER A 461 -6.62 6.29 -15.71
N GLY A 462 -6.78 5.42 -16.67
CA GLY A 462 -6.38 4.02 -16.55
C GLY A 462 -4.87 3.88 -16.37
N ASN A 463 -4.45 2.77 -15.77
CA ASN A 463 -3.05 2.37 -15.68
C ASN A 463 -2.49 2.11 -17.08
N THR A 464 -1.17 2.21 -17.21
CA THR A 464 -0.46 1.81 -18.44
C THR A 464 0.01 0.36 -18.32
N MET A 465 0.03 -0.35 -19.42
CA MET A 465 0.47 -1.74 -19.48
C MET A 465 1.08 -2.10 -20.84
N THR A 466 1.89 -3.14 -20.83
CA THR A 466 2.43 -3.78 -22.05
C THR A 466 1.44 -4.85 -22.51
N ILE A 467 1.09 -4.86 -23.76
CA ILE A 467 0.11 -5.81 -24.33
C ILE A 467 0.72 -6.63 -25.47
N PRO A 468 0.26 -7.86 -25.70
CA PRO A 468 0.61 -8.61 -26.90
C PRO A 468 0.00 -7.91 -28.13
N ILE A 469 0.83 -7.71 -29.16
CA ILE A 469 0.41 -7.08 -30.43
C ILE A 469 0.35 -8.07 -31.58
N ALA A 470 1.12 -9.15 -31.52
CA ALA A 470 1.09 -10.23 -32.48
C ALA A 470 1.37 -11.56 -31.79
N SER A 471 0.81 -12.62 -32.33
CA SER A 471 1.12 -13.99 -31.94
C SER A 471 1.23 -14.84 -33.21
N TYR A 472 2.31 -15.57 -33.33
CA TYR A 472 2.58 -16.42 -34.48
C TYR A 472 3.19 -17.75 -34.03
N GLN A 473 2.97 -18.77 -34.82
CA GLN A 473 3.63 -20.05 -34.62
C GLN A 473 5.03 -19.97 -35.24
N ALA A 474 6.04 -20.19 -34.38
CA ALA A 474 7.42 -20.25 -34.84
C ALA A 474 7.71 -21.70 -35.27
N GLU A 475 8.16 -21.88 -36.50
CA GLU A 475 8.72 -23.16 -36.94
C GLU A 475 10.06 -23.39 -36.23
N GLU A 476 10.25 -24.57 -35.68
CA GLU A 476 11.54 -24.96 -35.12
C GLU A 476 12.50 -25.22 -36.25
N LEU A 477 13.65 -24.54 -36.22
CA LEU A 477 14.72 -24.82 -37.17
C LEU A 477 15.34 -26.19 -36.84
N PRO A 478 15.84 -26.92 -37.88
CA PRO A 478 16.63 -28.14 -37.67
C PRO A 478 17.78 -27.85 -36.69
N PHE A 479 17.95 -28.68 -35.68
CA PHE A 479 19.03 -28.52 -34.71
C PHE A 479 20.11 -29.55 -34.87
N TRP A 480 21.35 -29.17 -34.53
CA TRP A 480 22.50 -30.07 -34.53
C TRP A 480 22.48 -30.98 -33.32
N ASN A 481 22.24 -32.27 -33.50
CA ASN A 481 22.20 -33.23 -32.42
C ASN A 481 23.52 -34.02 -32.29
N THR A 482 24.34 -33.65 -31.32
CA THR A 482 25.63 -34.30 -31.08
C THR A 482 25.47 -35.70 -30.49
N GLN A 483 24.36 -36.01 -29.82
CA GLN A 483 24.10 -37.36 -29.28
C GLN A 483 23.72 -38.35 -30.35
N LYS A 484 23.22 -37.90 -31.50
CA LYS A 484 22.92 -38.72 -32.66
C LYS A 484 24.04 -38.70 -33.73
N GLY A 485 25.29 -38.50 -33.33
CA GLY A 485 26.45 -38.55 -34.27
C GLY A 485 26.68 -37.24 -35.03
N GLY A 486 26.18 -36.09 -34.57
CA GLY A 486 26.46 -34.81 -35.21
C GLY A 486 25.69 -34.56 -36.50
N ILE A 487 24.48 -35.01 -36.62
CA ILE A 487 23.61 -34.77 -37.79
C ILE A 487 22.58 -33.69 -37.52
N LEU A 488 22.18 -32.96 -38.59
CA LEU A 488 21.02 -32.07 -38.55
C LEU A 488 19.75 -32.93 -38.47
N VAL A 489 19.05 -32.84 -37.36
CA VAL A 489 17.78 -33.53 -37.16
C VAL A 489 16.68 -32.53 -37.50
N PRO A 490 15.79 -32.82 -38.47
CA PRO A 490 14.59 -32.01 -38.66
C PRO A 490 13.72 -32.09 -37.41
N PRO A 491 12.94 -31.06 -37.08
CA PRO A 491 11.97 -31.10 -35.99
C PRO A 491 11.07 -32.33 -36.20
N GLU A 492 10.90 -33.13 -35.14
CA GLU A 492 9.96 -34.26 -35.23
C GLU A 492 8.55 -33.70 -35.49
N GLN A 493 7.77 -34.36 -36.37
CA GLN A 493 6.46 -33.87 -36.83
C GLN A 493 5.41 -33.71 -35.71
N GLU A 494 5.70 -34.16 -34.49
CA GLU A 494 4.85 -34.02 -33.33
C GLU A 494 5.24 -32.83 -32.40
N HIS A 495 6.21 -32.01 -32.80
CA HIS A 495 6.54 -30.84 -32.00
C HIS A 495 5.47 -29.77 -32.15
N HIS A 496 4.79 -29.47 -31.08
CA HIS A 496 3.87 -28.37 -30.99
C HIS A 496 4.60 -27.08 -31.38
N ALA A 497 4.20 -26.48 -32.50
CA ALA A 497 4.76 -25.21 -32.93
C ALA A 497 4.75 -24.22 -31.76
N THR A 498 5.92 -23.71 -31.39
CA THR A 498 6.05 -22.79 -30.25
C THR A 498 5.38 -21.48 -30.60
N THR A 499 4.29 -21.16 -29.95
CA THR A 499 3.62 -19.87 -30.13
C THR A 499 4.51 -18.76 -29.58
N ARG A 500 5.01 -17.89 -30.45
CA ARG A 500 5.72 -16.67 -30.04
C ARG A 500 4.76 -15.51 -30.03
N THR A 501 4.87 -14.71 -28.97
CA THR A 501 4.05 -13.51 -28.79
C THR A 501 4.95 -12.28 -28.83
N GLU A 502 4.67 -11.39 -29.74
CA GLU A 502 5.30 -10.08 -29.80
C GLU A 502 4.55 -9.09 -28.92
N MET A 503 5.29 -8.38 -28.09
CA MET A 503 4.73 -7.42 -27.14
C MET A 503 4.88 -6.00 -27.66
N SER A 504 3.96 -5.12 -27.28
CA SER A 504 4.10 -3.68 -27.51
C SER A 504 5.35 -3.12 -26.82
N THR A 505 5.74 -1.89 -27.15
CA THR A 505 6.69 -1.14 -26.32
C THR A 505 6.19 -1.06 -24.87
N MET A 506 7.12 -0.90 -23.92
CA MET A 506 6.82 -0.93 -22.48
C MET A 506 5.72 0.06 -22.09
N ASN A 507 4.66 -0.46 -21.49
CA ASN A 507 3.53 0.31 -20.97
C ASN A 507 2.90 1.29 -21.97
N ALA A 508 2.92 0.94 -23.28
CA ALA A 508 2.39 1.79 -24.35
C ALA A 508 0.86 1.87 -24.36
N TYR A 509 0.19 0.85 -23.86
CA TYR A 509 -1.27 0.83 -23.82
C TYR A 509 -1.78 1.39 -22.50
N ARG A 510 -2.76 2.31 -22.56
CA ARG A 510 -3.44 2.84 -21.40
C ARG A 510 -4.84 2.26 -21.29
N LEU A 511 -5.15 1.67 -20.14
CA LEU A 511 -6.48 1.16 -19.83
C LEU A 511 -7.54 2.28 -19.91
N PRO A 512 -8.80 1.96 -20.18
CA PRO A 512 -9.90 2.91 -20.08
C PRO A 512 -9.97 3.54 -18.69
N PRO A 513 -10.48 4.78 -18.57
CA PRO A 513 -10.53 5.48 -17.28
C PRO A 513 -11.42 4.74 -16.28
N TYR A 514 -11.00 4.75 -15.01
CA TYR A 514 -11.81 4.32 -13.87
C TYR A 514 -12.74 5.46 -13.45
N ILE A 515 -14.04 5.22 -13.42
CA ILE A 515 -15.05 6.19 -12.99
C ILE A 515 -15.98 5.49 -11.99
N ARG A 516 -16.16 6.09 -10.81
CA ARG A 516 -17.06 5.56 -9.79
C ARG A 516 -17.76 6.71 -9.07
N LEU A 517 -19.03 6.51 -8.77
CA LEU A 517 -19.83 7.39 -7.94
C LEU A 517 -20.51 6.55 -6.86
N ASP A 518 -20.32 6.93 -5.61
CA ASP A 518 -20.95 6.30 -4.45
C ASP A 518 -21.92 7.28 -3.80
N LEU A 519 -23.07 6.79 -3.39
CA LEU A 519 -24.07 7.56 -2.65
C LEU A 519 -24.34 6.90 -1.32
N GLY A 520 -24.55 7.70 -0.29
CA GLY A 520 -24.88 7.19 1.04
C GLY A 520 -25.84 8.14 1.75
N TYR A 521 -26.69 7.59 2.59
CA TYR A 521 -27.55 8.33 3.50
C TYR A 521 -27.42 7.77 4.89
N SER A 522 -27.16 8.62 5.89
CA SER A 522 -26.98 8.22 7.28
C SER A 522 -28.01 8.87 8.18
N PHE A 523 -28.55 8.06 9.08
CA PHE A 523 -29.45 8.44 10.16
C PHE A 523 -28.73 8.25 11.48
N LEU A 524 -28.48 9.32 12.21
CA LEU A 524 -27.88 9.28 13.52
C LEU A 524 -28.90 9.77 14.55
N TRP A 525 -29.11 8.98 15.61
CA TRP A 525 -29.95 9.35 16.74
C TRP A 525 -29.24 9.12 18.07
N ARG A 526 -29.31 10.14 18.91
CA ARG A 526 -28.69 10.14 20.24
C ARG A 526 -29.74 9.90 21.31
N ARG A 527 -29.48 8.92 22.14
CA ARG A 527 -30.13 8.73 23.43
C ARG A 527 -29.15 9.13 24.52
N GLU A 528 -29.58 9.21 25.79
CA GLU A 528 -28.78 9.72 26.90
C GLU A 528 -27.35 9.15 26.99
N LYS A 529 -27.18 7.85 26.78
CA LYS A 529 -25.89 7.16 26.89
C LYS A 529 -25.43 6.47 25.61
N VAL A 530 -26.28 6.40 24.59
CA VAL A 530 -26.03 5.60 23.40
C VAL A 530 -26.36 6.41 22.16
N THR A 531 -25.48 6.34 21.19
CA THR A 531 -25.68 6.89 19.87
C THR A 531 -25.80 5.73 18.87
N HIS A 532 -26.87 5.71 18.10
CA HIS A 532 -27.04 4.79 16.99
C HIS A 532 -26.82 5.51 15.66
N GLU A 533 -26.21 4.85 14.73
CA GLU A 533 -26.07 5.32 13.35
C GLU A 533 -26.47 4.21 12.40
N LEU A 534 -27.45 4.47 11.54
CA LEU A 534 -27.84 3.61 10.44
C LEU A 534 -27.43 4.28 9.14
N GLY A 535 -26.54 3.66 8.38
CA GLY A 535 -26.11 4.09 7.07
C GLY A 535 -26.64 3.17 5.98
N ILE A 536 -27.19 3.74 4.92
CA ILE A 536 -27.54 3.03 3.69
C ILE A 536 -26.66 3.61 2.60
N SER A 537 -25.98 2.79 1.83
CA SER A 537 -25.09 3.26 0.78
C SER A 537 -25.16 2.38 -0.46
N ILE A 538 -24.83 2.96 -1.58
CA ILE A 538 -24.70 2.28 -2.86
C ILE A 538 -23.32 2.62 -3.42
N TYR A 539 -22.48 1.61 -3.48
CA TYR A 539 -21.18 1.66 -4.14
C TYR A 539 -21.40 1.56 -5.65
N ASN A 540 -20.69 2.40 -6.42
CA ASN A 540 -20.72 2.42 -7.87
C ASN A 540 -22.15 2.52 -8.46
N VAL A 541 -22.87 3.58 -8.10
CA VAL A 541 -24.25 3.87 -8.58
C VAL A 541 -24.33 3.87 -10.11
N LEU A 542 -23.24 4.25 -10.80
CA LEU A 542 -23.16 4.24 -12.25
C LEU A 542 -23.13 2.84 -12.85
N ASN A 543 -22.99 1.79 -12.02
CA ASN A 543 -22.87 0.41 -12.43
C ASN A 543 -21.80 0.20 -13.51
N ARG A 544 -20.74 1.01 -13.49
CA ARG A 544 -19.71 0.97 -14.51
C ARG A 544 -18.78 -0.23 -14.23
N ARG A 545 -18.55 -1.03 -15.25
CA ARG A 545 -17.54 -2.11 -15.24
C ARG A 545 -16.15 -1.50 -15.44
N ASN A 546 -15.54 -1.06 -14.35
CA ASN A 546 -14.22 -0.45 -14.38
C ASN A 546 -13.15 -1.51 -14.67
N PRO A 547 -12.24 -1.28 -15.63
CA PRO A 547 -11.22 -2.25 -15.98
C PRO A 547 -10.19 -2.38 -14.85
N TYR A 548 -9.96 -3.60 -14.41
CA TYR A 548 -8.85 -3.96 -13.52
C TYR A 548 -7.67 -4.49 -14.32
N LEU A 549 -7.94 -5.39 -15.26
CA LEU A 549 -6.99 -6.05 -16.13
C LEU A 549 -7.64 -6.31 -17.49
N ILE A 550 -6.85 -6.20 -18.55
CA ILE A 550 -7.21 -6.67 -19.90
C ILE A 550 -6.25 -7.80 -20.26
N PHE A 551 -6.76 -8.87 -20.80
CA PHE A 551 -5.99 -10.01 -21.29
C PHE A 551 -6.54 -10.53 -22.60
N HIS A 552 -5.70 -11.20 -23.36
CA HIS A 552 -6.06 -11.81 -24.63
C HIS A 552 -6.28 -13.32 -24.44
N GLU A 553 -7.44 -13.80 -24.81
CA GLU A 553 -7.80 -15.21 -24.70
C GLU A 553 -8.61 -15.66 -25.92
N ASN A 554 -8.20 -16.76 -26.54
CA ASN A 554 -8.87 -17.35 -27.71
C ASN A 554 -9.17 -16.34 -28.84
N GLY A 555 -8.18 -15.52 -29.20
CA GLY A 555 -8.31 -14.52 -30.28
C GLY A 555 -9.15 -13.29 -29.92
N ARG A 556 -9.56 -13.12 -28.65
CA ARG A 556 -10.41 -12.01 -28.20
C ARG A 556 -9.80 -11.31 -26.99
N TRP A 557 -9.97 -9.98 -26.95
CA TRP A 557 -9.66 -9.19 -25.77
C TRP A 557 -10.78 -9.34 -24.75
N ARG A 558 -10.40 -9.66 -23.52
CA ARG A 558 -11.29 -9.72 -22.36
C ARG A 558 -10.88 -8.72 -21.29
N GLN A 559 -11.84 -8.23 -20.55
CA GLN A 559 -11.65 -7.32 -19.44
C GLN A 559 -12.11 -7.97 -18.15
N LEU A 560 -11.24 -8.04 -17.17
CA LEU A 560 -11.61 -8.31 -15.79
C LEU A 560 -12.01 -6.98 -15.12
N SER A 561 -13.21 -6.92 -14.57
CA SER A 561 -13.72 -5.78 -13.81
C SER A 561 -14.05 -6.23 -12.40
N LEU A 562 -13.63 -5.43 -11.41
CA LEU A 562 -14.00 -5.65 -10.02
C LEU A 562 -15.32 -4.92 -9.74
N LEU A 563 -16.11 -5.45 -8.81
CA LEU A 563 -17.32 -4.89 -8.21
C LEU A 563 -18.14 -3.90 -9.09
N SER A 564 -19.28 -4.35 -9.54
CA SER A 564 -20.34 -3.53 -10.13
C SER A 564 -21.08 -2.72 -9.05
N ILE A 565 -22.35 -2.47 -9.19
CA ILE A 565 -23.18 -1.83 -8.16
C ILE A 565 -23.33 -2.72 -6.92
N VAL A 566 -23.03 -2.19 -5.72
CA VAL A 566 -23.17 -2.92 -4.45
C VAL A 566 -23.94 -2.07 -3.45
N PRO A 567 -25.20 -2.40 -3.13
CA PRO A 567 -25.92 -1.79 -2.02
C PRO A 567 -25.35 -2.30 -0.68
N SER A 568 -25.32 -1.47 0.32
CA SER A 568 -24.85 -1.81 1.66
C SER A 568 -25.65 -1.09 2.73
N VAL A 569 -25.84 -1.76 3.86
CA VAL A 569 -26.46 -1.20 5.07
C VAL A 569 -25.47 -1.37 6.21
N ARG A 570 -25.22 -0.32 6.98
CA ARG A 570 -24.36 -0.35 8.15
C ARG A 570 -25.11 0.13 9.36
N TRP A 571 -25.06 -0.60 10.43
CA TRP A 571 -25.53 -0.18 11.75
C TRP A 571 -24.39 -0.10 12.73
N GLU A 572 -24.28 1.01 13.44
CA GLU A 572 -23.28 1.25 14.45
C GLU A 572 -23.90 1.76 15.74
N ILE A 573 -23.44 1.23 16.86
CA ILE A 573 -23.78 1.69 18.20
C ILE A 573 -22.51 2.23 18.84
N ARG A 574 -22.62 3.39 19.49
CA ARG A 574 -21.55 4.00 20.32
C ARG A 574 -22.10 4.31 21.70
N PHE A 575 -21.36 4.01 22.77
CA PHE A 575 -21.72 4.24 24.16
C PHE A 575 -20.54 4.77 24.99
#